data_10e12f94e8a00c78b8bc68fcb4aa69b2
#
_entry.id   10e12f94e8a00c78b8bc68fcb4aa69b2
#
_cell.length_a   1.000
_cell.length_b   1.000
_cell.length_c   1.000
_cell.angle_alpha   90.00
_cell.angle_beta   90.00
_cell.angle_gamma   90.00
#
_symmetry.space_group_name_H-M   'P 1'
#
loop_
_entity.id
_entity.type
_entity.pdbx_description
1 polymer ?
#
loop_
_entity_poly.entity_id
_entity_poly.type
_entity_poly.pdbx_seq_one_letter_code
_entity_poly.pdbx_strand_id
1 'polypeptide(L)'
;MAFNHLDTERFQILVLEAAAIVCRAGYSSVMDLACLDRTALLVPTPGQTEQEYLAAFLANQGSFARMDQGSFTIPAALHKLELFHGGPPSVDFLQHRTILRQCMREHAEQRRLLP
;
A
#
# COMPACT_ATOMS: atom_id res chain seq x y z
N MET A 1 12.73 -9.52 -5.98
CA MET A 1 13.93 -9.46 -5.11
C MET A 1 13.52 -8.93 -3.75
N ALA A 2 13.82 -9.64 -2.70
CA ALA A 2 13.50 -9.22 -1.34
C ALA A 2 14.72 -8.55 -0.72
N PHE A 3 14.54 -7.32 -0.26
CA PHE A 3 15.57 -6.58 0.46
C PHE A 3 15.17 -6.52 1.93
N ASN A 4 15.96 -7.15 2.79
CA ASN A 4 15.67 -7.15 4.22
C ASN A 4 16.14 -5.89 4.92
N HIS A 5 17.19 -5.25 4.41
CA HIS A 5 17.77 -4.04 5.01
C HIS A 5 18.26 -3.10 3.94
N LEU A 6 17.35 -2.25 3.46
CA LEU A 6 17.75 -1.12 2.64
C LEU A 6 17.79 0.12 3.53
N ASP A 7 18.82 0.93 3.40
CA ASP A 7 18.78 2.25 4.00
C ASP A 7 17.74 3.10 3.28
N THR A 8 17.28 4.16 3.94
CA THR A 8 16.20 4.99 3.45
C THR A 8 16.53 5.61 2.09
N GLU A 9 17.77 6.01 1.88
CA GLU A 9 18.20 6.64 0.64
C GLU A 9 18.13 5.68 -0.55
N ARG A 10 18.66 4.46 -0.39
CA ARG A 10 18.61 3.44 -1.43
C ARG A 10 17.19 3.01 -1.75
N PHE A 11 16.37 2.88 -0.72
CA PHE A 11 14.95 2.55 -0.90
C PHE A 11 14.25 3.62 -1.73
N GLN A 12 14.49 4.90 -1.43
CA GLN A 12 13.90 6.01 -2.17
C GLN A 12 14.31 5.99 -3.64
N ILE A 13 15.59 5.76 -3.92
CA ILE A 13 16.09 5.69 -5.29
C ILE A 13 15.41 4.55 -6.06
N LEU A 14 15.34 3.37 -5.47
CA LEU A 14 14.69 2.21 -6.11
C LEU A 14 13.22 2.47 -6.40
N VAL A 15 12.51 3.07 -5.47
CA VAL A 15 11.09 3.39 -5.65
C VAL A 15 10.90 4.40 -6.76
N LEU A 16 11.72 5.45 -6.80
CA LEU A 16 11.59 6.50 -7.81
C LEU A 16 11.92 6.01 -9.22
N GLU A 17 12.82 5.04 -9.34
CA GLU A 17 13.24 4.49 -10.64
C GLU A 17 12.38 3.31 -11.10
N ALA A 18 11.60 2.71 -10.21
CA ALA A 18 10.81 1.53 -10.55
C ALA A 18 9.70 1.85 -11.54
N ALA A 19 9.56 1.03 -12.58
CA ALA A 19 8.46 1.13 -13.54
C ALA A 19 7.16 0.57 -12.95
N ALA A 20 7.25 -0.40 -12.05
CA ALA A 20 6.11 -1.00 -11.37
C ALA A 20 6.52 -1.37 -9.96
N ILE A 21 5.61 -1.18 -9.02
CA ILE A 21 5.85 -1.47 -7.60
C ILE A 21 4.75 -2.38 -7.10
N VAL A 22 5.14 -3.48 -6.48
CA VAL A 22 4.23 -4.43 -5.83
C VAL A 22 4.73 -4.59 -4.40
N CYS A 23 3.85 -4.40 -3.43
CA CYS A 23 4.24 -4.53 -2.04
C CYS A 23 3.06 -4.99 -1.17
N ARG A 24 3.37 -5.37 0.06
CA ARG A 24 2.36 -5.63 1.07
C ARG A 24 1.72 -4.31 1.49
N ALA A 25 0.48 -4.40 1.97
CA ALA A 25 -0.28 -3.22 2.40
C ALA A 25 0.07 -2.82 3.84
N GLY A 26 1.36 -2.71 4.14
CA GLY A 26 1.83 -2.24 5.43
C GLY A 26 1.77 -0.72 5.49
N TYR A 27 1.42 -0.19 6.67
CA TYR A 27 1.27 1.25 6.86
C TYR A 27 2.54 2.01 6.50
N SER A 28 3.70 1.54 6.98
CA SER A 28 4.98 2.22 6.72
C SER A 28 5.30 2.28 5.23
N SER A 29 5.14 1.15 4.53
CA SER A 29 5.41 1.09 3.08
C SER A 29 4.48 2.02 2.31
N VAL A 30 3.20 2.02 2.66
CA VAL A 30 2.21 2.87 2.01
C VAL A 30 2.54 4.34 2.23
N MET A 31 2.92 4.71 3.45
CA MET A 31 3.27 6.10 3.77
C MET A 31 4.52 6.55 3.03
N ASP A 32 5.52 5.67 2.93
CA ASP A 32 6.74 5.96 2.18
C ASP A 32 6.45 6.19 0.69
N LEU A 33 5.63 5.32 0.09
CA LEU A 33 5.24 5.46 -1.30
C LEU A 33 4.47 6.75 -1.54
N ALA A 34 3.55 7.07 -0.65
CA ALA A 34 2.77 8.29 -0.75
C ALA A 34 3.65 9.54 -0.61
N CYS A 35 4.64 9.53 0.27
CA CYS A 35 5.58 10.63 0.42
C CYS A 35 6.44 10.82 -0.84
N LEU A 36 6.70 9.75 -1.57
CA LEU A 36 7.44 9.80 -2.84
C LEU A 36 6.55 10.03 -4.06
N ASP A 37 5.26 10.25 -3.82
CA ASP A 37 4.26 10.49 -4.87
C ASP A 37 4.18 9.32 -5.85
N ARG A 38 4.27 8.09 -5.32
CA ARG A 38 4.22 6.87 -6.12
C ARG A 38 3.02 6.03 -5.75
N THR A 39 2.50 5.31 -6.72
CA THR A 39 1.46 4.32 -6.51
C THR A 39 2.02 2.91 -6.65
N ALA A 40 1.26 1.92 -6.22
CA ALA A 40 1.69 0.53 -6.24
C ALA A 40 0.50 -0.41 -6.32
N LEU A 41 0.78 -1.67 -6.63
CA LEU A 41 -0.18 -2.75 -6.42
C LEU A 41 0.03 -3.31 -5.01
N LEU A 42 -1.01 -3.24 -4.20
CA LEU A 42 -0.98 -3.74 -2.84
C LEU A 42 -1.51 -5.18 -2.80
N VAL A 43 -0.71 -6.07 -2.23
CA VAL A 43 -1.08 -7.47 -2.03
C VAL A 43 -1.11 -7.70 -0.52
N PRO A 44 -2.29 -7.60 0.13
CA PRO A 44 -2.34 -7.77 1.58
C PRO A 44 -1.98 -9.19 1.98
N THR A 45 -1.29 -9.32 3.12
CA THR A 45 -0.97 -10.63 3.68
C THR A 45 -2.26 -11.29 4.15
N PRO A 46 -2.57 -12.52 3.71
CA PRO A 46 -3.78 -13.21 4.16
C PRO A 46 -3.82 -13.35 5.67
N GLY A 47 -4.97 -13.06 6.27
CA GLY A 47 -5.14 -13.10 7.71
C GLY A 47 -4.66 -11.87 8.46
N GLN A 48 -3.98 -10.95 7.78
CA GLN A 48 -3.59 -9.66 8.38
C GLN A 48 -4.69 -8.64 8.13
N THR A 49 -5.60 -8.53 9.08
CA THR A 49 -6.81 -7.72 8.92
C THR A 49 -6.50 -6.26 8.63
N GLU A 50 -5.45 -5.72 9.26
CA GLU A 50 -5.05 -4.32 9.03
C GLU A 50 -4.58 -4.10 7.60
N GLN A 51 -3.83 -5.05 7.04
CA GLN A 51 -3.38 -4.97 5.66
C GLN A 51 -4.55 -5.10 4.69
N GLU A 52 -5.46 -6.01 4.96
CA GLU A 52 -6.66 -6.19 4.13
C GLU A 52 -7.52 -4.94 4.12
N TYR A 53 -7.72 -4.35 5.30
CA TYR A 53 -8.48 -3.11 5.44
C TYR A 53 -7.80 -1.96 4.70
N LEU A 54 -6.51 -1.78 4.91
CA LEU A 54 -5.76 -0.68 4.31
C LEU A 54 -5.74 -0.78 2.79
N ALA A 55 -5.52 -1.99 2.26
CA ALA A 55 -5.53 -2.22 0.81
C ALA A 55 -6.90 -1.89 0.21
N ALA A 56 -7.98 -2.33 0.84
CA ALA A 56 -9.33 -2.05 0.38
C ALA A 56 -9.64 -0.56 0.42
N PHE A 57 -9.27 0.11 1.50
CA PHE A 57 -9.49 1.53 1.66
C PHE A 57 -8.78 2.33 0.57
N LEU A 58 -7.51 2.05 0.36
CA LEU A 58 -6.70 2.78 -0.62
C LEU A 58 -7.12 2.48 -2.06
N ALA A 59 -7.53 1.26 -2.34
CA ALA A 59 -8.06 0.90 -3.65
C ALA A 59 -9.37 1.65 -3.93
N ASN A 60 -10.24 1.75 -2.94
CA ASN A 60 -11.49 2.51 -3.07
C ASN A 60 -11.25 4.00 -3.26
N GLN A 61 -10.16 4.52 -2.72
CA GLN A 61 -9.76 5.92 -2.93
C GLN A 61 -9.16 6.17 -4.31
N GLY A 62 -8.84 5.10 -5.05
CA GLY A 62 -8.20 5.21 -6.36
C GLY A 62 -6.72 5.57 -6.30
N SER A 63 -6.11 5.51 -5.11
CA SER A 63 -4.70 5.87 -4.93
C SER A 63 -3.75 4.72 -5.20
N PHE A 64 -4.22 3.49 -4.98
CA PHE A 64 -3.43 2.26 -5.15
C PHE A 64 -4.28 1.21 -5.82
N ALA A 65 -3.62 0.26 -6.50
CA ALA A 65 -4.27 -0.94 -6.99
C ALA A 65 -4.21 -2.03 -5.91
N ARG A 66 -5.06 -3.02 -6.00
CA ARG A 66 -5.13 -4.12 -5.04
C ARG A 66 -5.30 -5.45 -5.76
N MET A 67 -4.66 -6.50 -5.22
CA MET A 67 -4.82 -7.86 -5.70
C MET A 67 -4.67 -8.81 -4.53
N ASP A 68 -5.47 -9.87 -4.48
CA ASP A 68 -5.35 -10.89 -3.46
C ASP A 68 -4.17 -11.81 -3.76
N GLN A 69 -3.51 -12.29 -2.70
CA GLN A 69 -2.35 -13.16 -2.86
C GLN A 69 -2.68 -14.43 -3.65
N GLY A 70 -3.87 -14.99 -3.45
CA GLY A 70 -4.29 -16.20 -4.15
C GLY A 70 -4.40 -16.03 -5.66
N SER A 71 -4.61 -14.82 -6.13
CA SER A 71 -4.72 -14.49 -7.56
C SER A 71 -3.43 -13.92 -8.12
N PHE A 72 -2.41 -13.74 -7.29
CA PHE A 72 -1.20 -13.04 -7.67
C PHE A 72 -0.33 -13.90 -8.58
N THR A 73 -0.03 -13.33 -9.75
CA THR A 73 1.07 -13.76 -10.63
C THR A 73 1.71 -12.50 -11.16
N ILE A 74 2.96 -12.58 -11.56
CA ILE A 74 3.65 -11.40 -12.10
C ILE A 74 2.95 -10.85 -13.34
N PRO A 75 2.57 -11.68 -14.34
CA PRO A 75 1.81 -11.16 -15.49
C PRO A 75 0.49 -10.51 -15.11
N ALA A 76 -0.27 -11.09 -14.18
CA ALA A 76 -1.54 -10.53 -13.74
C ALA A 76 -1.34 -9.19 -13.02
N ALA A 77 -0.30 -9.09 -12.19
CA ALA A 77 0.03 -7.85 -11.49
C ALA A 77 0.41 -6.74 -12.45
N LEU A 78 1.25 -7.03 -13.42
CA LEU A 78 1.66 -6.05 -14.43
C LEU A 78 0.48 -5.58 -15.26
N HIS A 79 -0.40 -6.50 -15.64
CA HIS A 79 -1.61 -6.17 -16.39
C HIS A 79 -2.53 -5.24 -15.58
N LYS A 80 -2.71 -5.54 -14.30
CA LYS A 80 -3.56 -4.72 -13.44
C LYS A 80 -2.98 -3.32 -13.24
N LEU A 81 -1.67 -3.21 -13.07
CA LEU A 81 -1.00 -1.90 -12.96
C LEU A 81 -1.09 -1.11 -14.27
N GLU A 82 -1.01 -1.80 -15.41
CA GLU A 82 -1.15 -1.18 -16.72
C GLU A 82 -2.53 -0.56 -16.91
N LEU A 83 -3.57 -1.23 -16.41
CA LEU A 83 -4.94 -0.76 -16.49
C LEU A 83 -5.30 0.25 -15.39
N PHE A 84 -4.43 0.43 -14.41
CA PHE A 84 -4.70 1.31 -13.30
C PHE A 84 -4.53 2.78 -13.71
N HIS A 85 -5.60 3.54 -13.57
CA HIS A 85 -5.63 4.96 -13.93
C HIS A 85 -5.70 5.89 -12.73
N GLY A 86 -5.62 5.36 -11.52
CA GLY A 86 -5.56 6.17 -10.33
C GLY A 86 -4.20 6.85 -10.22
N GLY A 87 -4.21 8.08 -9.76
CA GLY A 87 -2.97 8.80 -9.50
C GLY A 87 -2.45 8.55 -8.10
N PRO A 88 -1.19 8.88 -7.85
CA PRO A 88 -0.68 8.90 -6.48
C PRO A 88 -1.52 9.83 -5.60
N PRO A 89 -1.46 9.69 -4.27
CA PRO A 89 -2.22 10.55 -3.38
C PRO A 89 -1.92 12.02 -3.68
N SER A 90 -2.97 12.79 -3.90
CA SER A 90 -2.85 14.18 -4.30
C SER A 90 -2.56 15.09 -3.09
N VAL A 91 -2.71 16.38 -3.28
CA VAL A 91 -2.44 17.43 -2.31
C VAL A 91 -3.11 17.21 -0.95
N ASP A 92 -4.19 16.44 -0.90
CA ASP A 92 -4.89 16.12 0.33
C ASP A 92 -4.25 14.99 1.14
N PHE A 93 -3.04 14.62 0.78
CA PHE A 93 -2.29 13.54 1.43
C PHE A 93 -2.21 13.71 2.95
N LEU A 94 -2.06 14.94 3.43
CA LEU A 94 -2.00 15.18 4.88
C LEU A 94 -3.32 14.82 5.58
N GLN A 95 -4.46 15.09 4.96
CA GLN A 95 -5.75 14.67 5.49
C GLN A 95 -5.89 13.16 5.45
N HIS A 96 -5.52 12.55 4.34
CA HIS A 96 -5.53 11.09 4.20
C HIS A 96 -4.65 10.43 5.24
N ARG A 97 -3.49 10.99 5.50
CA ARG A 97 -2.57 10.50 6.53
C ARG A 97 -3.23 10.50 7.90
N THR A 98 -3.94 11.58 8.24
CA THR A 98 -4.64 11.67 9.52
C THR A 98 -5.77 10.66 9.60
N ILE A 99 -6.56 10.54 8.54
CA ILE A 99 -7.67 9.58 8.45
C ILE A 99 -7.14 8.15 8.56
N LEU A 100 -6.06 7.82 7.85
CA LEU A 100 -5.45 6.50 7.90
C LEU A 100 -4.96 6.16 9.30
N ARG A 101 -4.31 7.09 9.97
CA ARG A 101 -3.86 6.90 11.35
C ARG A 101 -5.02 6.65 12.29
N GLN A 102 -6.10 7.41 12.14
CA GLN A 102 -7.28 7.26 12.96
C GLN A 102 -7.94 5.91 12.71
N CYS A 103 -8.12 5.52 11.47
CA CYS A 103 -8.70 4.22 11.10
C CYS A 103 -7.87 3.07 11.66
N MET A 104 -6.56 3.18 11.58
CA MET A 104 -5.68 2.13 12.10
C MET A 104 -5.73 2.05 13.62
N ARG A 105 -5.83 3.18 14.31
CA ARG A 105 -6.00 3.20 15.76
C ARG A 105 -7.30 2.54 16.20
N GLU A 106 -8.40 2.91 15.56
CA GLU A 106 -9.71 2.32 15.84
C GLU A 106 -9.69 0.81 15.63
N HIS A 107 -9.07 0.38 14.55
CA HIS A 107 -8.96 -1.03 14.24
C HIS A 107 -8.10 -1.77 15.27
N ALA A 108 -6.98 -1.19 15.68
CA ALA A 108 -6.12 -1.76 16.71
C ALA A 108 -6.83 -1.84 18.05
N GLU A 109 -7.61 -0.83 18.41
CA GLU A 109 -8.41 -0.84 19.64
C GLU A 109 -9.46 -1.93 19.62
N GLN A 110 -10.16 -2.10 18.49
CA GLN A 110 -11.13 -3.18 18.34
C GLN A 110 -10.49 -4.55 18.51
N ARG A 111 -9.29 -4.73 18.01
CA ARG A 111 -8.56 -5.99 18.17
C ARG A 111 -8.16 -6.24 19.63
N ARG A 112 -7.86 -5.19 20.38
CA ARG A 112 -7.52 -5.31 21.81
C ARG A 112 -8.72 -5.73 22.66
N LEU A 113 -9.93 -5.37 22.20
CA LEU A 113 -11.16 -5.71 22.92
C LEU A 113 -11.66 -7.11 22.59
N LEU A 114 -11.12 -7.78 21.60
CA LEU A 114 -11.45 -9.14 21.27
C LEU A 114 -10.69 -10.10 22.19
N PRO A 115 -11.36 -11.13 22.77
CA PRO A 115 -10.71 -12.09 23.63
C PRO A 115 -9.69 -12.96 22.91
#